data_fe8598611f297862696ab0f2d6a3ebbe
#
_entry.id   fe8598611f297862696ab0f2d6a3ebbe
#
_cell.length_a   1.000
_cell.length_b   1.000
_cell.length_c   1.000
_cell.angle_alpha   90.00
_cell.angle_beta   90.00
_cell.angle_gamma   90.00
#
_symmetry.space_group_name_H-M   'P 1'
#
loop_
_entity.id
_entity.type
_entity.pdbx_description
1 polymer ?
#
loop_
_entity_poly.entity_id
_entity_poly.type
_entity_poly.pdbx_seq_one_letter_code
_entity_poly.pdbx_strand_id
1 'polypeptide(L)'
;ASDVYKRQTKNRIIASFFGGYIGIVVAALTVAVLLGIQPILFKDSSGNPLYNPYPLRVTLPVMGLTHLLIGLVEGFFTAGVQEFIERLNIDNTQEITTKKLRPLLLFILALIILTPLGLLATGTAFAEWDVKELVEKLSHYHVEAQAPKGMLNGFSFNALFPDYSIAGIPEILGYILSAASAVLIFFILYRLIFGRKIEK
;
A
#
# COMPACT_ATOMS: atom_id res chain seq x y z
N ALA A 1 22.57 -28.96 -15.15
CA ALA A 1 22.28 -27.51 -15.24
C ALA A 1 20.78 -27.22 -15.10
N SER A 2 19.90 -27.92 -15.84
CA SER A 2 18.45 -27.73 -15.79
C SER A 2 17.85 -27.91 -14.39
N ASP A 3 18.28 -28.93 -13.63
CA ASP A 3 17.75 -29.21 -12.30
C ASP A 3 18.19 -28.21 -11.23
N VAL A 4 19.42 -27.72 -11.34
CA VAL A 4 19.95 -26.67 -10.46
C VAL A 4 19.18 -25.36 -10.69
N TYR A 5 18.94 -24.99 -11.94
CA TYR A 5 18.17 -23.80 -12.30
C TYR A 5 16.72 -23.88 -11.77
N LYS A 6 16.03 -25.00 -12.00
CA LYS A 6 14.67 -25.24 -11.50
C LYS A 6 14.59 -25.13 -9.98
N ARG A 7 15.59 -25.67 -9.26
CA ARG A 7 15.65 -25.60 -7.80
C ARG A 7 15.90 -24.18 -7.31
N GLN A 8 16.75 -23.40 -7.99
CA GLN A 8 17.01 -22.00 -7.67
C GLN A 8 15.75 -21.14 -7.88
N THR A 9 15.07 -21.30 -9.01
CA THR A 9 13.81 -20.57 -9.29
C THR A 9 12.75 -20.89 -8.25
N LYS A 10 12.53 -22.17 -7.91
CA LYS A 10 11.59 -22.55 -6.86
C LYS A 10 11.92 -21.91 -5.50
N ASN A 11 13.18 -21.87 -5.13
CA ASN A 11 13.61 -21.24 -3.87
C ASN A 11 13.38 -19.72 -3.88
N ARG A 12 13.55 -19.05 -5.02
CA ARG A 12 13.27 -17.61 -5.17
C ARG A 12 11.78 -17.30 -5.02
N ILE A 13 10.91 -18.08 -5.66
CA ILE A 13 9.45 -17.92 -5.56
C ILE A 13 8.99 -18.10 -4.11
N ILE A 14 9.50 -19.12 -3.42
CA ILE A 14 9.19 -19.36 -2.00
C ILE A 14 9.71 -18.20 -1.14
N ALA A 15 10.92 -17.74 -1.38
CA ALA A 15 11.50 -16.60 -0.66
C ALA A 15 10.69 -15.32 -0.91
N SER A 16 10.21 -15.09 -2.13
CA SER A 16 9.36 -13.94 -2.48
C SER A 16 8.00 -14.01 -1.77
N PHE A 17 7.39 -15.19 -1.68
CA PHE A 17 6.16 -15.38 -0.91
C PHE A 17 6.35 -15.00 0.55
N PHE A 18 7.34 -15.58 1.22
CA PHE A 18 7.60 -15.26 2.63
C PHE A 18 8.07 -13.83 2.83
N GLY A 19 8.83 -13.26 1.90
CA GLY A 19 9.25 -11.87 1.92
C GLY A 19 8.06 -10.91 1.89
N GLY A 20 7.12 -11.10 0.97
CA GLY A 20 5.88 -10.32 0.88
C GLY A 20 5.01 -10.51 2.13
N TYR A 21 4.75 -11.76 2.51
CA TYR A 21 3.95 -12.10 3.67
C TYR A 21 4.47 -11.49 4.97
N ILE A 22 5.73 -11.77 5.32
CA ILE A 22 6.34 -11.29 6.55
C ILE A 22 6.50 -9.77 6.52
N GLY A 23 6.88 -9.21 5.36
CA GLY A 23 7.06 -7.77 5.18
C GLY A 23 5.81 -6.98 5.54
N ILE A 24 4.66 -7.34 4.98
CA ILE A 24 3.41 -6.62 5.26
C ILE A 24 2.91 -6.84 6.69
N VAL A 25 3.06 -8.05 7.24
CA VAL A 25 2.66 -8.34 8.63
C VAL A 25 3.50 -7.53 9.61
N VAL A 26 4.83 -7.49 9.42
CA VAL A 26 5.73 -6.70 10.28
C VAL A 26 5.44 -5.20 10.14
N ALA A 27 5.22 -4.71 8.92
CA ALA A 27 4.85 -3.32 8.69
C ALA A 27 3.55 -2.96 9.43
N ALA A 28 2.51 -3.79 9.31
CA ALA A 28 1.22 -3.59 9.98
C ALA A 28 1.35 -3.60 11.52
N LEU A 29 2.11 -4.54 12.07
CA LEU A 29 2.36 -4.59 13.52
C LEU A 29 3.15 -3.37 14.01
N THR A 30 4.10 -2.88 13.22
CA THR A 30 4.82 -1.64 13.52
C THR A 30 3.88 -0.44 13.57
N VAL A 31 3.00 -0.30 12.57
CA VAL A 31 1.98 0.75 12.56
C VAL A 31 1.03 0.60 13.74
N ALA A 32 0.60 -0.64 14.07
CA ALA A 32 -0.26 -0.91 15.21
C ALA A 32 0.37 -0.45 16.54
N VAL A 33 1.68 -0.67 16.71
CA VAL A 33 2.42 -0.18 17.89
C VAL A 33 2.47 1.34 17.90
N LEU A 34 2.84 1.97 16.77
CA LEU A 34 2.93 3.44 16.65
C LEU A 34 1.57 4.10 16.94
N LEU A 35 0.48 3.55 16.44
CA LEU A 35 -0.87 4.05 16.72
C LEU A 35 -1.28 3.78 18.17
N GLY A 36 -1.08 2.57 18.65
CA GLY A 36 -1.55 2.14 19.97
C GLY A 36 -0.81 2.75 21.16
N ILE A 37 0.38 3.31 20.95
CA ILE A 37 1.15 4.03 21.97
C ILE A 37 0.71 5.50 22.10
N GLN A 38 0.06 6.06 21.07
CA GLN A 38 -0.35 7.47 21.06
C GLN A 38 -1.26 7.86 22.23
N PRO A 39 -2.31 7.09 22.60
CA PRO A 39 -3.16 7.43 23.72
C PRO A 39 -2.45 7.44 25.08
N ILE A 40 -1.26 6.84 25.15
CA ILE A 40 -0.45 6.82 26.38
C ILE A 40 0.45 8.07 26.43
N LEU A 41 1.11 8.39 25.29
CA LEU A 41 2.13 9.42 25.20
C LEU A 41 1.57 10.82 24.94
N PHE A 42 0.48 10.92 24.17
CA PHE A 42 -0.04 12.21 23.69
C PHE A 42 -1.45 12.45 24.23
N LYS A 43 -1.52 13.21 25.33
CA LYS A 43 -2.77 13.58 25.98
C LYS A 43 -2.89 15.08 26.10
N ASP A 44 -4.14 15.56 26.11
CA ASP A 44 -4.44 16.96 26.44
C ASP A 44 -4.39 17.17 27.97
N SER A 45 -4.58 18.43 28.40
CA SER A 45 -4.59 18.82 29.83
C SER A 45 -5.68 18.13 30.63
N SER A 46 -6.71 17.59 30.00
CA SER A 46 -7.82 16.84 30.59
C SER A 46 -7.58 15.31 30.58
N GLY A 47 -6.44 14.85 30.04
CA GLY A 47 -6.09 13.44 29.98
C GLY A 47 -6.66 12.70 28.76
N ASN A 48 -7.34 13.39 27.84
CA ASN A 48 -7.89 12.78 26.63
C ASN A 48 -6.82 12.60 25.55
N PRO A 49 -6.88 11.52 24.73
CA PRO A 49 -5.98 11.34 23.62
C PRO A 49 -6.02 12.51 22.62
N LEU A 50 -4.84 13.01 22.21
CA LEU A 50 -4.75 14.09 21.22
C LEU A 50 -4.95 13.60 19.78
N TYR A 51 -4.63 12.34 19.50
CA TYR A 51 -4.66 11.73 18.16
C TYR A 51 -5.46 10.43 18.19
N ASN A 52 -4.87 9.31 17.79
CA ASN A 52 -5.55 8.02 17.81
C ASN A 52 -6.03 7.66 19.23
N PRO A 53 -7.34 7.37 19.42
CA PRO A 53 -7.88 7.03 20.74
C PRO A 53 -7.73 5.55 21.10
N TYR A 54 -7.37 4.68 20.16
CA TYR A 54 -7.33 3.24 20.37
C TYR A 54 -6.01 2.78 20.98
N PRO A 55 -6.04 2.09 22.16
CA PRO A 55 -4.83 1.59 22.82
C PRO A 55 -4.28 0.33 22.12
N LEU A 56 -3.04 -0.06 22.46
CA LEU A 56 -2.34 -1.24 21.93
C LEU A 56 -3.18 -2.53 21.96
N ARG A 57 -4.00 -2.72 23.01
CA ARG A 57 -4.90 -3.88 23.12
C ARG A 57 -5.95 -3.97 22.01
N VAL A 58 -6.19 -2.87 21.30
CA VAL A 58 -7.11 -2.80 20.14
C VAL A 58 -6.33 -2.82 18.85
N THR A 59 -5.32 -1.95 18.71
CA THR A 59 -4.58 -1.79 17.45
C THR A 59 -3.81 -3.04 17.06
N LEU A 60 -3.16 -3.73 18.02
CA LEU A 60 -2.37 -4.94 17.73
C LEU A 60 -3.22 -6.11 17.20
N PRO A 61 -4.32 -6.53 17.87
CA PRO A 61 -5.11 -7.63 17.34
C PRO A 61 -5.82 -7.27 16.04
N VAL A 62 -6.37 -6.06 15.90
CA VAL A 62 -7.07 -5.66 14.66
C VAL A 62 -6.10 -5.66 13.49
N MET A 63 -4.99 -4.92 13.59
CA MET A 63 -3.99 -4.86 12.52
C MET A 63 -3.32 -6.21 12.28
N GLY A 64 -2.99 -6.94 13.35
CA GLY A 64 -2.33 -8.24 13.25
C GLY A 64 -3.21 -9.28 12.55
N LEU A 65 -4.44 -9.49 13.01
CA LEU A 65 -5.33 -10.50 12.43
C LEU A 65 -5.72 -10.19 10.98
N THR A 66 -6.02 -8.93 10.67
CA THR A 66 -6.34 -8.53 9.29
C THR A 66 -5.15 -8.73 8.36
N HIS A 67 -3.94 -8.37 8.78
CA HIS A 67 -2.75 -8.46 7.92
C HIS A 67 -2.15 -9.87 7.87
N LEU A 68 -2.47 -10.77 8.80
CA LEU A 68 -2.20 -12.19 8.61
C LEU A 68 -2.96 -12.77 7.40
N LEU A 69 -4.20 -12.33 7.17
CA LEU A 69 -4.99 -12.74 6.01
C LEU A 69 -4.57 -12.02 4.72
N ILE A 70 -4.45 -10.69 4.78
CA ILE A 70 -4.00 -9.86 3.65
C ILE A 70 -2.60 -10.29 3.20
N GLY A 71 -1.73 -10.61 4.16
CA GLY A 71 -0.37 -11.07 3.89
C GLY A 71 -0.30 -12.33 3.04
N LEU A 72 -1.25 -13.26 3.19
CA LEU A 72 -1.32 -14.43 2.30
C LEU A 72 -1.53 -14.01 0.85
N VAL A 73 -2.46 -13.07 0.60
CA VAL A 73 -2.73 -12.54 -0.74
C VAL A 73 -1.49 -11.83 -1.28
N GLU A 74 -0.86 -10.98 -0.46
CA GLU A 74 0.38 -10.27 -0.81
C GLU A 74 1.53 -11.22 -1.12
N GLY A 75 1.73 -12.25 -0.29
CA GLY A 75 2.75 -13.27 -0.53
C GLY A 75 2.55 -14.02 -1.84
N PHE A 76 1.33 -14.45 -2.15
CA PHE A 76 1.02 -15.11 -3.42
C PHE A 76 1.19 -14.15 -4.61
N PHE A 77 0.75 -12.90 -4.49
CA PHE A 77 0.91 -11.90 -5.53
C PHE A 77 2.38 -11.63 -5.81
N THR A 78 3.19 -11.42 -4.76
CA THR A 78 4.64 -11.18 -4.87
C THR A 78 5.36 -12.37 -5.53
N ALA A 79 5.02 -13.59 -5.11
CA ALA A 79 5.57 -14.80 -5.73
C ALA A 79 5.16 -14.94 -7.19
N GLY A 80 3.91 -14.62 -7.53
CA GLY A 80 3.40 -14.65 -8.91
C GLY A 80 4.08 -13.61 -9.82
N VAL A 81 4.30 -12.40 -9.33
CA VAL A 81 5.04 -11.36 -10.04
C VAL A 81 6.50 -11.78 -10.25
N GLN A 82 7.14 -12.36 -9.22
CA GLN A 82 8.51 -12.87 -9.35
C GLN A 82 8.60 -13.98 -10.42
N GLU A 83 7.70 -14.94 -10.40
CA GLU A 83 7.64 -16.00 -11.42
C GLU A 83 7.40 -15.43 -12.82
N PHE A 84 6.49 -14.44 -12.95
CA PHE A 84 6.22 -13.79 -14.23
C PHE A 84 7.47 -13.08 -14.77
N ILE A 85 8.20 -12.33 -13.94
CA ILE A 85 9.44 -11.64 -14.35
C ILE A 85 10.52 -12.64 -14.76
N GLU A 86 10.68 -13.75 -14.02
CA GLU A 86 11.64 -14.81 -14.36
C GLU A 86 11.30 -15.47 -15.70
N ARG A 87 10.02 -15.69 -15.99
CA ARG A 87 9.57 -16.24 -17.29
C ARG A 87 9.83 -15.30 -18.47
N LEU A 88 9.86 -13.98 -18.25
CA LEU A 88 10.21 -13.00 -19.29
C LEU A 88 11.68 -13.07 -19.69
N ASN A 89 12.52 -13.75 -18.88
CA ASN A 89 13.96 -13.93 -19.12
C ASN A 89 14.66 -12.58 -19.45
N ILE A 90 14.36 -11.56 -18.66
CA ILE A 90 14.97 -10.24 -18.75
C ILE A 90 16.33 -10.32 -18.05
N ASP A 91 17.30 -10.94 -18.71
CA ASP A 91 18.68 -11.03 -18.20
C ASP A 91 19.37 -9.67 -18.37
N ASN A 92 20.07 -9.22 -17.33
CA ASN A 92 20.79 -7.94 -17.29
C ASN A 92 21.96 -7.84 -18.31
N THR A 93 22.22 -8.90 -19.07
CA THR A 93 23.38 -9.02 -19.99
C THR A 93 23.01 -8.89 -21.47
N GLN A 94 21.72 -8.85 -21.82
CA GLN A 94 21.28 -8.70 -23.21
C GLN A 94 20.54 -7.38 -23.40
N GLU A 95 20.71 -6.77 -24.59
CA GLU A 95 19.90 -5.62 -24.99
C GLU A 95 18.41 -5.92 -24.81
N ILE A 96 17.76 -5.13 -23.93
CA ILE A 96 16.34 -5.28 -23.62
C ILE A 96 15.54 -4.79 -24.83
N THR A 97 15.15 -5.70 -25.69
CA THR A 97 14.31 -5.39 -26.85
C THR A 97 12.88 -5.04 -26.38
N THR A 98 12.26 -4.05 -27.01
CA THR A 98 10.85 -3.65 -26.78
C THR A 98 9.86 -4.81 -26.81
N LYS A 99 10.15 -5.85 -27.60
CA LYS A 99 9.35 -7.09 -27.65
C LYS A 99 9.33 -7.85 -26.31
N LYS A 100 10.48 -7.87 -25.58
CA LYS A 100 10.57 -8.53 -24.27
C LYS A 100 9.87 -7.73 -23.16
N LEU A 101 9.81 -6.40 -23.28
CA LEU A 101 9.12 -5.53 -22.31
C LEU A 101 7.59 -5.49 -22.52
N ARG A 102 7.09 -5.82 -23.70
CA ARG A 102 5.66 -5.73 -24.02
C ARG A 102 4.75 -6.45 -23.01
N PRO A 103 5.00 -7.70 -22.59
CA PRO A 103 4.13 -8.36 -21.62
C PRO A 103 4.18 -7.67 -20.24
N LEU A 104 5.32 -7.13 -19.82
CA LEU A 104 5.43 -6.37 -18.57
C LEU A 104 4.61 -5.07 -18.65
N LEU A 105 4.71 -4.34 -19.76
CA LEU A 105 3.94 -3.11 -19.97
C LEU A 105 2.43 -3.41 -20.03
N LEU A 106 2.02 -4.50 -20.66
CA LEU A 106 0.62 -4.94 -20.69
C LEU A 106 0.13 -5.33 -19.29
N PHE A 107 0.98 -5.98 -18.48
CA PHE A 107 0.65 -6.30 -17.09
C PHE A 107 0.45 -5.03 -16.24
N ILE A 108 1.37 -4.05 -16.34
CA ILE A 108 1.23 -2.75 -15.65
C ILE A 108 -0.06 -2.03 -16.11
N LEU A 109 -0.32 -2.02 -17.42
CA LEU A 109 -1.54 -1.42 -17.97
C LEU A 109 -2.80 -2.10 -17.43
N ALA A 110 -2.80 -3.44 -17.36
CA ALA A 110 -3.90 -4.19 -16.78
C ALA A 110 -4.12 -3.83 -15.30
N LEU A 111 -3.06 -3.71 -14.50
CA LEU A 111 -3.16 -3.28 -13.11
C LEU A 111 -3.75 -1.88 -12.99
N ILE A 112 -3.33 -0.92 -13.84
CA ILE A 112 -3.89 0.44 -13.87
C ILE A 112 -5.40 0.40 -14.17
N ILE A 113 -5.83 -0.39 -15.17
CA ILE A 113 -7.24 -0.52 -15.55
C ILE A 113 -8.06 -1.18 -14.43
N LEU A 114 -7.45 -2.06 -13.64
CA LEU A 114 -8.10 -2.78 -12.53
C LEU A 114 -8.17 -1.97 -11.23
N THR A 115 -7.49 -0.83 -11.11
CA THR A 115 -7.50 -0.01 -9.88
C THR A 115 -8.91 0.35 -9.40
N PRO A 116 -9.94 0.60 -10.25
CA PRO A 116 -11.29 0.88 -9.79
C PRO A 116 -11.96 -0.28 -9.03
N LEU A 117 -11.39 -1.49 -9.04
CA LEU A 117 -11.88 -2.57 -8.17
C LEU A 117 -11.81 -2.19 -6.69
N GLY A 118 -10.95 -1.25 -6.31
CA GLY A 118 -10.92 -0.68 -4.97
C GLY A 118 -12.23 -0.02 -4.54
N LEU A 119 -13.04 0.46 -5.49
CA LEU A 119 -14.37 1.03 -5.22
C LEU A 119 -15.41 0.00 -4.75
N LEU A 120 -15.12 -1.30 -4.86
CA LEU A 120 -15.96 -2.36 -4.31
C LEU A 120 -15.85 -2.45 -2.78
N ALA A 121 -14.79 -1.91 -2.19
CA ALA A 121 -14.63 -1.84 -0.75
C ALA A 121 -15.52 -0.73 -0.18
N THR A 122 -16.24 -1.04 0.92
CA THR A 122 -17.06 -0.06 1.64
C THR A 122 -16.30 0.43 2.86
N GLY A 123 -16.07 1.75 2.96
CA GLY A 123 -15.38 2.39 4.08
C GLY A 123 -13.86 2.35 3.95
N THR A 124 -13.20 3.08 4.83
CA THR A 124 -11.76 3.22 4.91
C THR A 124 -11.11 2.14 5.79
N ALA A 125 -9.82 1.91 5.60
CA ALA A 125 -9.06 0.97 6.42
C ALA A 125 -9.00 1.41 7.89
N PHE A 126 -8.70 0.47 8.79
CA PHE A 126 -8.56 0.77 10.22
C PHE A 126 -7.48 1.84 10.45
N ALA A 127 -7.87 2.89 11.17
CA ALA A 127 -7.03 4.05 11.53
C ALA A 127 -6.69 5.01 10.37
N GLU A 128 -7.27 4.85 9.19
CA GLU A 128 -7.15 5.81 8.07
C GLU A 128 -8.35 6.78 8.02
N TRP A 129 -9.18 6.77 9.03
CA TRP A 129 -10.39 7.58 9.11
C TRP A 129 -10.10 9.07 9.20
N ASP A 130 -10.90 9.86 8.53
CA ASP A 130 -10.98 11.29 8.80
C ASP A 130 -11.68 11.56 10.15
N VAL A 131 -11.67 12.84 10.57
CA VAL A 131 -12.27 13.23 11.87
C VAL A 131 -13.74 12.87 11.97
N LYS A 132 -14.52 13.03 10.89
CA LYS A 132 -15.97 12.77 10.88
C LYS A 132 -16.24 11.27 10.98
N GLU A 133 -15.53 10.48 10.18
CA GLU A 133 -15.66 9.03 10.16
C GLU A 133 -15.22 8.42 11.51
N LEU A 134 -14.16 8.94 12.13
CA LEU A 134 -13.73 8.51 13.44
C LEU A 134 -14.82 8.77 14.51
N VAL A 135 -15.39 9.98 14.51
CA VAL A 135 -16.46 10.35 15.46
C VAL A 135 -17.69 9.47 15.25
N GLU A 136 -18.09 9.21 14.01
CA GLU A 136 -19.20 8.33 13.68
C GLU A 136 -18.96 6.90 14.18
N LYS A 137 -17.78 6.33 13.93
CA LYS A 137 -17.41 5.00 14.43
C LYS A 137 -17.40 4.92 15.95
N LEU A 138 -16.87 5.93 16.64
CA LEU A 138 -16.86 5.97 18.10
C LEU A 138 -18.28 6.09 18.67
N SER A 139 -19.14 6.91 18.07
CA SER A 139 -20.54 7.06 18.49
C SER A 139 -21.35 5.76 18.34
N HIS A 140 -21.08 4.98 17.30
CA HIS A 140 -21.69 3.67 17.10
C HIS A 140 -21.39 2.69 18.24
N TYR A 141 -20.25 2.85 18.92
CA TYR A 141 -19.88 2.05 20.09
C TYR A 141 -20.30 2.70 21.44
N HIS A 142 -21.22 3.68 21.42
CA HIS A 142 -21.69 4.41 22.61
C HIS A 142 -20.56 5.10 23.41
N VAL A 143 -19.45 5.42 22.75
CA VAL A 143 -18.41 6.25 23.33
C VAL A 143 -18.74 7.70 23.02
N GLU A 144 -18.89 8.56 24.05
CA GLU A 144 -19.01 10.01 23.84
C GLU A 144 -17.76 10.51 23.09
N ALA A 145 -17.93 10.72 21.79
CA ALA A 145 -16.82 10.92 20.91
C ALA A 145 -16.68 12.40 20.59
N GLN A 146 -15.76 13.06 21.28
CA GLN A 146 -15.20 14.30 20.78
C GLN A 146 -14.03 13.98 19.84
N ALA A 147 -13.98 14.72 18.71
CA ALA A 147 -12.86 14.61 17.81
C ALA A 147 -11.54 14.92 18.53
N PRO A 148 -10.50 14.08 18.40
CA PRO A 148 -9.21 14.34 19.03
C PRO A 148 -8.66 15.72 18.59
N LYS A 149 -8.25 16.56 19.53
CA LYS A 149 -7.82 17.94 19.26
C LYS A 149 -6.64 18.03 18.29
N GLY A 150 -5.73 17.07 18.34
CA GLY A 150 -4.59 17.01 17.43
C GLY A 150 -4.98 16.69 15.99
N MET A 151 -6.08 15.92 15.78
CA MET A 151 -6.61 15.68 14.44
C MET A 151 -7.32 16.90 13.86
N LEU A 152 -8.01 17.69 14.69
CA LEU A 152 -8.65 18.95 14.25
C LEU A 152 -7.65 20.00 13.78
N ASN A 153 -6.46 20.03 14.37
CA ASN A 153 -5.40 20.99 14.09
C ASN A 153 -4.17 20.33 13.45
N GLY A 154 -4.36 19.15 12.84
CA GLY A 154 -3.31 18.40 12.20
C GLY A 154 -2.79 19.06 10.91
N PHE A 155 -1.64 18.58 10.44
CA PHE A 155 -1.11 18.94 9.13
C PHE A 155 -2.07 18.47 8.04
N SER A 156 -2.51 19.39 7.17
CA SER A 156 -3.31 19.06 5.99
C SER A 156 -2.50 19.32 4.71
N PHE A 157 -2.55 18.40 3.80
CA PHE A 157 -1.92 18.50 2.49
C PHE A 157 -2.96 18.32 1.39
N ASN A 158 -2.99 19.26 0.46
CA ASN A 158 -3.86 19.15 -0.72
C ASN A 158 -3.19 18.20 -1.72
N ALA A 159 -3.67 16.96 -1.77
CA ALA A 159 -3.21 16.00 -2.76
C ALA A 159 -3.63 16.43 -4.19
N LEU A 160 -2.89 15.97 -5.20
CA LEU A 160 -3.23 16.20 -6.61
C LEU A 160 -4.57 15.57 -6.98
N PHE A 161 -4.85 14.40 -6.41
CA PHE A 161 -6.10 13.65 -6.56
C PHE A 161 -6.61 13.27 -5.16
N PRO A 162 -7.30 14.20 -4.43
CA PRO A 162 -7.87 13.88 -3.13
C PRO A 162 -8.82 12.68 -3.28
N ASP A 163 -8.65 11.66 -2.43
CA ASP A 163 -9.43 10.40 -2.46
C ASP A 163 -9.49 9.76 -3.86
N TYR A 164 -8.40 9.90 -4.63
CA TYR A 164 -8.29 9.47 -6.03
C TYR A 164 -9.35 10.04 -6.95
N SER A 165 -9.99 11.15 -6.56
CA SER A 165 -11.08 11.80 -7.29
C SER A 165 -10.62 13.08 -7.99
N ILE A 166 -11.35 13.45 -9.04
CA ILE A 166 -11.18 14.71 -9.77
C ILE A 166 -12.56 15.32 -9.97
N ALA A 167 -12.75 16.58 -9.58
CA ALA A 167 -14.02 17.27 -9.73
C ALA A 167 -14.53 17.25 -11.17
N GLY A 168 -15.76 16.80 -11.38
CA GLY A 168 -16.39 16.73 -12.71
C GLY A 168 -16.04 15.52 -13.55
N ILE A 169 -15.23 14.58 -13.02
CA ILE A 169 -14.87 13.33 -13.72
C ILE A 169 -15.45 12.14 -12.94
N PRO A 170 -15.95 11.08 -13.62
CA PRO A 170 -16.38 9.87 -12.96
C PRO A 170 -15.24 9.26 -12.10
N GLU A 171 -15.60 8.80 -10.89
CA GLU A 171 -14.64 8.28 -9.89
C GLU A 171 -13.74 7.18 -10.45
N ILE A 172 -14.28 6.27 -11.25
CA ILE A 172 -13.54 5.22 -11.97
C ILE A 172 -12.36 5.80 -12.76
N LEU A 173 -12.59 6.92 -13.48
CA LEU A 173 -11.54 7.58 -14.25
C LEU A 173 -10.52 8.28 -13.35
N GLY A 174 -10.95 8.82 -12.22
CA GLY A 174 -10.06 9.37 -11.19
C GLY A 174 -9.04 8.34 -10.69
N TYR A 175 -9.49 7.14 -10.35
CA TYR A 175 -8.62 6.02 -9.94
C TYR A 175 -7.61 5.64 -11.04
N ILE A 176 -8.06 5.51 -12.29
CA ILE A 176 -7.19 5.16 -13.41
C ILE A 176 -6.15 6.26 -13.66
N LEU A 177 -6.57 7.54 -13.65
CA LEU A 177 -5.67 8.67 -13.88
C LEU A 177 -4.65 8.81 -12.74
N SER A 178 -5.06 8.59 -11.50
CA SER A 178 -4.16 8.60 -10.35
C SER A 178 -3.09 7.51 -10.48
N ALA A 179 -3.48 6.28 -10.77
CA ALA A 179 -2.55 5.17 -10.98
C ALA A 179 -1.59 5.42 -12.15
N ALA A 180 -2.11 5.92 -13.28
CA ALA A 180 -1.30 6.25 -14.46
C ALA A 180 -0.28 7.35 -14.16
N SER A 181 -0.69 8.40 -13.41
CA SER A 181 0.20 9.49 -13.02
C SER A 181 1.31 9.01 -12.10
N ALA A 182 1.02 8.13 -11.14
CA ALA A 182 2.03 7.54 -10.25
C ALA A 182 3.08 6.74 -11.04
N VAL A 183 2.65 5.88 -11.98
CA VAL A 183 3.56 5.12 -12.85
C VAL A 183 4.41 6.05 -13.71
N LEU A 184 3.83 7.11 -14.27
CA LEU A 184 4.56 8.09 -15.08
C LEU A 184 5.60 8.84 -14.25
N ILE A 185 5.24 9.32 -13.06
CA ILE A 185 6.16 10.01 -12.14
C ILE A 185 7.31 9.09 -11.76
N PHE A 186 7.02 7.84 -11.40
CA PHE A 186 8.04 6.84 -11.06
C PHE A 186 9.00 6.61 -12.24
N PHE A 187 8.48 6.50 -13.47
CA PHE A 187 9.31 6.33 -14.67
C PHE A 187 10.20 7.54 -14.94
N ILE A 188 9.66 8.77 -14.77
CA ILE A 188 10.44 10.00 -14.92
C ILE A 188 11.56 10.06 -13.88
N LEU A 189 11.23 9.81 -12.61
CA LEU A 189 12.22 9.80 -11.52
C LEU A 189 13.31 8.75 -11.75
N TYR A 190 12.92 7.55 -12.16
CA TYR A 190 13.89 6.50 -12.51
C TYR A 190 14.84 6.95 -13.62
N ARG A 191 14.32 7.56 -14.70
CA ARG A 191 15.17 8.10 -15.77
C ARG A 191 16.09 9.23 -15.32
N LEU A 192 15.63 10.12 -14.46
CA LEU A 192 16.44 11.22 -13.93
C LEU A 192 17.59 10.72 -13.04
N ILE A 193 17.32 9.69 -12.22
CA ILE A 193 18.32 9.16 -11.27
C ILE A 193 19.30 8.22 -11.96
N PHE A 194 18.83 7.33 -12.82
CA PHE A 194 19.61 6.24 -13.38
C PHE A 194 19.93 6.40 -14.87
N GLY A 195 19.17 7.19 -15.62
CA GLY A 195 19.33 7.35 -17.09
C GLY A 195 20.68 7.92 -17.52
N ARG A 196 21.32 8.72 -16.67
CA ARG A 196 22.66 9.28 -16.94
C ARG A 196 23.81 8.26 -16.89
N LYS A 197 23.57 7.05 -16.39
CA LYS A 197 24.58 5.99 -16.32
C LYS A 197 24.61 5.08 -17.55
N ILE A 198 23.65 5.20 -18.45
CA ILE A 198 23.49 4.30 -19.61
C ILE A 198 24.17 4.88 -20.86
N GLU A 199 24.53 6.18 -20.86
CA GLU A 199 25.20 6.86 -21.99
C GLU A 199 26.73 6.95 -21.84
N LYS A 200 27.34 6.16 -21.00
CA LYS A 200 28.80 5.99 -20.88
C LYS A 200 29.15 4.51 -21.06
#